data_9d5b075dce8e9dcb6665732dff40aaae
#
_entry.id   9d5b075dce8e9dcb6665732dff40aaae
#
_cell.length_a   1.000
_cell.length_b   1.000
_cell.length_c   1.000
_cell.angle_alpha   90.00
_cell.angle_beta   90.00
_cell.angle_gamma   90.00
#
_symmetry.space_group_name_H-M   'P 1'
#
loop_
_entity.id
_entity.type
_entity.pdbx_description
1 polymer ?
#
loop_
_entity_poly.entity_id
_entity_poly.type
_entity_poly.pdbx_seq_one_letter_code
_entity_poly.pdbx_strand_id
1 'polypeptide(L)'
;MTRKPEKSSNIAIVAHVDHGKTTLTAAILHSLNLAGKTVKMRDVAGIDNAPEERERGITISISHNEYESDTRHYAHIDAPGHADYIKNMITGAAQMDGAIIVVAATDGPMPQTREHILLARQIGVPNIMVFINKEDMMAGDEEMIDLVEEEIREILGKQGFDKDCPVIRGSGLKGLESTSIEDPWAQKILELTNALDTYIPMPERDLDKPFLMPIEDIFSIEGRGTVVTGRIERGIVKVGEEVEIVGIKDTMKTTVTGIEMFNKQLDQGQAGDNAGILLRGVKKEDLTRGQVLAKIGSVKPHTKFEGEVYVLKKEEGGRHTPFING
;
A
#
# COMPACT_ATOMS: atom_id res chain seq x y z
N MET A 1 16.28 16.57 -13.55
CA MET A 1 16.90 15.30 -13.13
C MET A 1 16.19 14.18 -13.84
N THR A 2 16.89 13.43 -14.66
CA THR A 2 16.34 12.33 -15.44
C THR A 2 15.91 11.22 -14.50
N ARG A 3 14.61 10.97 -14.45
CA ARG A 3 13.95 9.88 -13.77
C ARG A 3 14.60 8.55 -14.20
N LYS A 4 14.81 7.63 -13.27
CA LYS A 4 14.94 6.19 -13.57
C LYS A 4 13.52 5.58 -13.43
N PRO A 5 12.69 5.61 -14.50
CA PRO A 5 11.27 5.31 -14.39
C PRO A 5 10.89 3.84 -14.47
N GLU A 6 11.84 2.96 -14.75
CA GLU A 6 11.50 1.60 -15.20
C GLU A 6 11.42 0.55 -14.10
N LYS A 7 11.73 0.89 -12.84
CA LYS A 7 11.86 -0.11 -11.78
C LYS A 7 11.18 0.31 -10.48
N SER A 8 9.93 0.77 -10.54
CA SER A 8 9.17 1.05 -9.32
C SER A 8 8.08 0.01 -9.07
N SER A 9 7.95 -0.41 -7.80
CA SER A 9 6.92 -1.32 -7.35
C SER A 9 6.19 -0.74 -6.14
N ASN A 10 4.88 -0.94 -6.08
CA ASN A 10 4.03 -0.51 -4.99
C ASN A 10 3.74 -1.72 -4.09
N ILE A 11 4.13 -1.67 -2.84
CA ILE A 11 3.98 -2.76 -1.88
C ILE A 11 3.12 -2.31 -0.71
N ALA A 12 2.05 -3.05 -0.43
CA ALA A 12 1.30 -2.87 0.80
C ALA A 12 1.94 -3.64 1.95
N ILE A 13 1.86 -3.08 3.15
CA ILE A 13 2.09 -3.83 4.38
C ILE A 13 0.79 -3.89 5.17
N VAL A 14 0.41 -5.08 5.58
CA VAL A 14 -0.86 -5.36 6.23
C VAL A 14 -0.64 -6.26 7.43
N ALA A 15 -1.27 -5.93 8.55
CA ALA A 15 -1.15 -6.68 9.79
C ALA A 15 -2.41 -6.56 10.65
N HIS A 16 -2.60 -7.52 11.54
CA HIS A 16 -3.49 -7.33 12.68
C HIS A 16 -2.95 -6.21 13.58
N VAL A 17 -3.83 -5.56 14.34
CA VAL A 17 -3.43 -4.57 15.37
C VAL A 17 -2.37 -5.19 16.28
N ASP A 18 -1.37 -4.43 16.67
CA ASP A 18 -0.25 -4.83 17.53
C ASP A 18 0.70 -5.91 17.00
N HIS A 19 0.54 -6.39 15.76
CA HIS A 19 1.52 -7.28 15.13
C HIS A 19 2.81 -6.58 14.68
N GLY A 20 2.93 -5.25 14.88
CA GLY A 20 4.16 -4.51 14.67
C GLY A 20 4.38 -4.02 13.25
N LYS A 21 3.32 -3.74 12.50
CA LYS A 21 3.35 -3.23 11.13
C LYS A 21 4.21 -1.96 10.98
N THR A 22 3.89 -0.91 11.74
CA THR A 22 4.61 0.37 11.68
C THR A 22 6.05 0.24 12.14
N THR A 23 6.30 -0.59 13.16
CA THR A 23 7.67 -0.90 13.63
C THR A 23 8.48 -1.60 12.54
N LEU A 24 7.88 -2.55 11.82
CA LEU A 24 8.55 -3.23 10.70
C LEU A 24 8.87 -2.25 9.56
N THR A 25 7.93 -1.34 9.23
CA THR A 25 8.18 -0.30 8.22
C THR A 25 9.38 0.57 8.62
N ALA A 26 9.44 1.01 9.89
CA ALA A 26 10.59 1.77 10.40
C ALA A 26 11.89 0.95 10.36
N ALA A 27 11.83 -0.35 10.70
CA ALA A 27 12.98 -1.26 10.65
C ALA A 27 13.51 -1.45 9.23
N ILE A 28 12.64 -1.54 8.22
CA ILE A 28 13.02 -1.61 6.81
C ILE A 28 13.83 -0.37 6.42
N LEU A 29 13.29 0.83 6.72
CA LEU A 29 13.97 2.08 6.41
C LEU A 29 15.32 2.17 7.14
N HIS A 30 15.37 1.78 8.42
CA HIS A 30 16.57 1.79 9.23
C HIS A 30 17.63 0.82 8.69
N SER A 31 17.29 -0.43 8.44
CA SER A 31 18.23 -1.45 7.97
C SER A 31 18.77 -1.12 6.58
N LEU A 32 17.94 -0.58 5.68
CA LEU A 32 18.38 -0.10 4.37
C LEU A 32 19.33 1.10 4.50
N ASN A 33 19.10 2.01 5.45
CA ASN A 33 20.03 3.11 5.73
C ASN A 33 21.38 2.60 6.26
N LEU A 34 21.38 1.63 7.17
CA LEU A 34 22.62 0.96 7.63
C LEU A 34 23.37 0.30 6.46
N ALA A 35 22.65 -0.23 5.48
CA ALA A 35 23.19 -0.78 4.24
C ALA A 35 23.68 0.29 3.24
N GLY A 36 23.62 1.58 3.58
CA GLY A 36 24.06 2.68 2.72
C GLY A 36 23.10 2.98 1.55
N LYS A 37 21.85 2.51 1.61
CA LYS A 37 20.85 2.83 0.59
C LYS A 37 20.25 4.22 0.82
N THR A 38 19.76 4.82 -0.26
CA THR A 38 19.06 6.11 -0.19
C THR A 38 17.64 5.88 0.34
N VAL A 39 17.40 6.26 1.58
CA VAL A 39 16.11 6.21 2.23
C VAL A 39 15.79 7.54 2.90
N LYS A 40 14.51 7.91 2.93
CA LYS A 40 14.04 9.01 3.76
C LYS A 40 13.71 8.44 5.14
N MET A 41 14.65 8.57 6.07
CA MET A 41 14.47 8.06 7.42
C MET A 41 13.23 8.66 8.06
N ARG A 42 12.42 7.78 8.64
CA ARG A 42 11.29 8.10 9.51
C ARG A 42 11.32 7.16 10.70
N ASP A 43 11.15 7.70 11.88
CA ASP A 43 10.87 6.92 13.08
C ASP A 43 9.39 6.47 13.10
N VAL A 44 9.04 5.61 14.02
CA VAL A 44 7.65 5.12 14.18
C VAL A 44 6.67 6.29 14.31
N ALA A 45 7.01 7.31 15.10
CA ALA A 45 6.18 8.50 15.28
C ALA A 45 6.06 9.39 14.03
N GLY A 46 7.02 9.29 13.11
CA GLY A 46 7.02 9.99 11.83
C GLY A 46 6.25 9.24 10.73
N ILE A 47 6.02 7.94 10.91
CA ILE A 47 5.18 7.12 10.02
C ILE A 47 3.70 7.32 10.36
N ASP A 48 3.33 7.23 11.65
CA ASP A 48 1.99 7.52 12.15
C ASP A 48 1.82 9.04 12.31
N ASN A 49 1.31 9.71 11.28
CA ASN A 49 1.31 11.17 11.19
C ASN A 49 0.15 11.84 11.93
N ALA A 50 -1.00 11.18 12.08
CA ALA A 50 -2.17 11.76 12.71
C ALA A 50 -2.06 11.74 14.25
N PRO A 51 -2.50 12.80 14.96
CA PRO A 51 -2.52 12.80 16.43
C PRO A 51 -3.28 11.61 17.02
N GLU A 52 -4.41 11.22 16.41
CA GLU A 52 -5.20 10.06 16.84
C GLU A 52 -4.47 8.73 16.61
N GLU A 53 -3.65 8.60 15.58
CA GLU A 53 -2.82 7.41 15.33
C GLU A 53 -1.81 7.21 16.45
N ARG A 54 -1.15 8.30 16.87
CA ARG A 54 -0.16 8.29 17.97
C ARG A 54 -0.80 8.00 19.31
N GLU A 55 -1.99 8.55 19.58
CA GLU A 55 -2.69 8.35 20.84
C GLU A 55 -3.22 6.92 20.98
N ARG A 56 -3.69 6.33 19.89
CA ARG A 56 -4.29 4.99 19.88
C ARG A 56 -3.30 3.87 19.53
N GLY A 57 -2.10 4.20 19.01
CA GLY A 57 -1.12 3.23 18.54
C GLY A 57 -1.59 2.42 17.32
N ILE A 58 -2.52 2.96 16.51
CA ILE A 58 -3.09 2.28 15.33
C ILE A 58 -2.95 3.17 14.11
N THR A 59 -2.70 2.59 12.95
CA THR A 59 -2.71 3.31 11.67
C THR A 59 -4.15 3.52 11.21
N ILE A 60 -4.54 4.76 10.99
CA ILE A 60 -5.88 5.18 10.55
C ILE A 60 -5.86 5.56 9.07
N SER A 61 -4.87 6.35 8.68
CA SER A 61 -4.71 6.86 7.33
C SER A 61 -3.63 6.09 6.57
N ILE A 62 -3.77 6.03 5.25
CA ILE A 62 -2.73 5.44 4.39
C ILE A 62 -1.50 6.33 4.46
N SER A 63 -0.36 5.77 4.82
CA SER A 63 0.92 6.46 4.75
C SER A 63 1.79 5.88 3.64
N HIS A 64 2.47 6.75 2.91
CA HIS A 64 3.37 6.37 1.84
C HIS A 64 4.81 6.61 2.26
N ASN A 65 5.62 5.57 2.21
CA ASN A 65 7.05 5.62 2.45
C ASN A 65 7.78 5.19 1.17
N GLU A 66 8.93 5.78 0.90
CA GLU A 66 9.75 5.39 -0.25
C GLU A 66 11.11 4.90 0.20
N TYR A 67 11.62 3.89 -0.48
CA TYR A 67 12.98 3.41 -0.32
C TYR A 67 13.50 2.75 -1.60
N GLU A 68 14.80 2.60 -1.70
CA GLU A 68 15.45 1.91 -2.81
C GLU A 68 16.13 0.63 -2.29
N SER A 69 15.87 -0.48 -2.97
CA SER A 69 16.68 -1.70 -2.86
C SER A 69 17.84 -1.66 -3.86
N ASP A 70 18.52 -2.79 -4.07
CA ASP A 70 19.56 -2.90 -5.07
C ASP A 70 19.04 -2.78 -6.50
N THR A 71 17.81 -3.20 -6.73
CA THR A 71 17.24 -3.37 -8.07
C THR A 71 16.04 -2.48 -8.36
N ARG A 72 15.33 -2.00 -7.31
CA ARG A 72 14.04 -1.32 -7.45
C ARG A 72 13.87 -0.14 -6.52
N HIS A 73 12.99 0.75 -6.94
CA HIS A 73 12.39 1.78 -6.10
C HIS A 73 11.03 1.29 -5.60
N TYR A 74 10.81 1.32 -4.29
CA TYR A 74 9.55 0.92 -3.67
C TYR A 74 8.77 2.12 -3.17
N ALA A 75 7.49 2.16 -3.55
CA ALA A 75 6.47 2.91 -2.83
C ALA A 75 5.81 1.96 -1.84
N HIS A 76 6.13 2.13 -0.58
CA HIS A 76 5.64 1.29 0.51
C HIS A 76 4.41 1.94 1.14
N ILE A 77 3.29 1.24 1.08
CA ILE A 77 2.01 1.73 1.57
C ILE A 77 1.67 1.02 2.86
N ASP A 78 1.63 1.79 3.92
CA ASP A 78 1.19 1.33 5.23
C ASP A 78 -0.34 1.43 5.29
N ALA A 79 -1.01 0.29 5.20
CA ALA A 79 -2.46 0.20 5.21
C ALA A 79 -2.99 -0.02 6.64
N PRO A 80 -4.13 0.63 7.00
CA PRO A 80 -4.73 0.42 8.33
C PRO A 80 -5.13 -1.04 8.54
N GLY A 81 -4.82 -1.57 9.72
CA GLY A 81 -5.14 -2.94 10.11
C GLY A 81 -6.51 -3.12 10.76
N HIS A 82 -7.16 -2.04 11.21
CA HIS A 82 -8.41 -2.12 11.95
C HIS A 82 -9.64 -2.22 11.04
N ALA A 83 -10.62 -3.04 11.42
CA ALA A 83 -11.85 -3.31 10.64
C ALA A 83 -12.60 -2.03 10.24
N ASP A 84 -12.62 -0.99 11.08
CA ASP A 84 -13.29 0.28 10.80
C ASP A 84 -12.67 1.04 9.61
N TYR A 85 -11.43 0.71 9.24
CA TYR A 85 -10.66 1.37 8.18
C TYR A 85 -10.48 0.51 6.92
N ILE A 86 -11.22 -0.58 6.80
CA ILE A 86 -11.18 -1.49 5.62
C ILE A 86 -11.33 -0.73 4.30
N LYS A 87 -12.16 0.32 4.26
CA LYS A 87 -12.31 1.15 3.06
C LYS A 87 -11.00 1.80 2.62
N ASN A 88 -10.19 2.24 3.57
CA ASN A 88 -8.88 2.84 3.29
C ASN A 88 -7.89 1.76 2.82
N MET A 89 -7.93 0.58 3.45
CA MET A 89 -7.15 -0.57 3.00
C MET A 89 -7.51 -0.96 1.56
N ILE A 90 -8.80 -1.07 1.21
CA ILE A 90 -9.24 -1.40 -0.15
C ILE A 90 -8.72 -0.37 -1.15
N THR A 91 -8.83 0.92 -0.84
CA THR A 91 -8.37 1.98 -1.74
C THR A 91 -6.84 1.92 -1.95
N GLY A 92 -6.08 1.72 -0.88
CA GLY A 92 -4.61 1.63 -0.95
C GLY A 92 -4.13 0.33 -1.58
N ALA A 93 -4.72 -0.81 -1.19
CA ALA A 93 -4.27 -2.12 -1.62
C ALA A 93 -4.69 -2.50 -3.05
N ALA A 94 -5.77 -1.92 -3.59
CA ALA A 94 -6.21 -2.15 -4.98
C ALA A 94 -5.15 -1.72 -6.03
N GLN A 95 -4.10 -1.04 -5.59
CA GLN A 95 -3.07 -0.46 -6.46
C GLN A 95 -1.70 -1.12 -6.28
N MET A 96 -1.65 -2.26 -5.56
CA MET A 96 -0.39 -2.89 -5.15
C MET A 96 0.09 -3.93 -6.16
N ASP A 97 1.39 -3.96 -6.34
CA ASP A 97 2.09 -4.97 -7.13
C ASP A 97 2.37 -6.22 -6.27
N GLY A 98 2.28 -6.08 -4.96
CA GLY A 98 2.39 -7.15 -3.98
C GLY A 98 2.07 -6.66 -2.57
N ALA A 99 1.99 -7.59 -1.62
CA ALA A 99 1.78 -7.27 -0.22
C ALA A 99 2.65 -8.09 0.72
N ILE A 100 2.99 -7.51 1.87
CA ILE A 100 3.60 -8.18 3.02
C ILE A 100 2.52 -8.35 4.08
N ILE A 101 2.23 -9.59 4.44
CA ILE A 101 1.39 -9.91 5.60
C ILE A 101 2.28 -10.08 6.82
N VAL A 102 2.05 -9.27 7.84
CA VAL A 102 2.80 -9.35 9.11
C VAL A 102 1.98 -10.11 10.14
N VAL A 103 2.56 -11.15 10.70
CA VAL A 103 1.96 -11.99 11.74
C VAL A 103 2.90 -12.03 12.93
N ALA A 104 2.41 -11.73 14.13
CA ALA A 104 3.23 -11.89 15.34
C ALA A 104 3.37 -13.39 15.67
N ALA A 105 4.59 -13.85 15.92
CA ALA A 105 4.87 -15.23 16.32
C ALA A 105 4.14 -15.61 17.63
N THR A 106 3.96 -14.63 18.51
CA THR A 106 3.27 -14.80 19.81
C THR A 106 1.79 -15.07 19.71
N ASP A 107 1.13 -14.57 18.65
CA ASP A 107 -0.32 -14.56 18.54
C ASP A 107 -0.83 -15.45 17.39
N GLY A 108 0.03 -15.72 16.41
CA GLY A 108 -0.34 -16.41 15.18
C GLY A 108 -1.31 -15.61 14.28
N PRO A 109 -1.88 -16.23 13.25
CA PRO A 109 -2.84 -15.58 12.35
C PRO A 109 -4.17 -15.32 13.06
N MET A 110 -4.46 -14.06 13.35
CA MET A 110 -5.67 -13.57 13.98
C MET A 110 -6.83 -13.44 12.97
N PRO A 111 -8.09 -13.28 13.41
CA PRO A 111 -9.23 -13.13 12.51
C PRO A 111 -9.05 -12.03 11.46
N GLN A 112 -8.52 -10.86 11.83
CA GLN A 112 -8.24 -9.78 10.88
C GLN A 112 -7.17 -10.16 9.85
N THR A 113 -6.20 -11.01 10.20
CA THR A 113 -5.21 -11.52 9.22
C THR A 113 -5.91 -12.28 8.10
N ARG A 114 -6.90 -13.11 8.44
CA ARG A 114 -7.72 -13.88 7.47
C ARG A 114 -8.55 -12.95 6.60
N GLU A 115 -9.18 -11.93 7.19
CA GLU A 115 -9.95 -10.90 6.48
C GLU A 115 -9.07 -10.13 5.50
N HIS A 116 -7.88 -9.73 5.93
CA HIS A 116 -6.94 -8.98 5.09
C HIS A 116 -6.44 -9.80 3.89
N ILE A 117 -6.14 -11.08 4.07
CA ILE A 117 -5.73 -11.97 2.98
C ILE A 117 -6.89 -12.15 1.99
N LEU A 118 -8.12 -12.37 2.49
CA LEU A 118 -9.31 -12.45 1.65
C LEU A 118 -9.54 -11.15 0.86
N LEU A 119 -9.45 -9.99 1.53
CA LEU A 119 -9.59 -8.68 0.87
C LEU A 119 -8.50 -8.47 -0.19
N ALA A 120 -7.24 -8.79 0.13
CA ALA A 120 -6.14 -8.71 -0.83
C ALA A 120 -6.45 -9.53 -2.10
N ARG A 121 -7.05 -10.72 -1.93
CA ARG A 121 -7.50 -11.54 -3.06
C ARG A 121 -8.62 -10.89 -3.86
N GLN A 122 -9.64 -10.34 -3.19
CA GLN A 122 -10.79 -9.69 -3.82
C GLN A 122 -10.41 -8.45 -4.63
N ILE A 123 -9.46 -7.66 -4.15
CA ILE A 123 -8.98 -6.46 -4.84
C ILE A 123 -7.87 -6.74 -5.86
N GLY A 124 -7.48 -8.00 -6.02
CA GLY A 124 -6.56 -8.44 -7.06
C GLY A 124 -5.07 -8.19 -6.78
N VAL A 125 -4.65 -8.15 -5.52
CA VAL A 125 -3.21 -8.17 -5.18
C VAL A 125 -2.59 -9.46 -5.75
N PRO A 126 -1.58 -9.36 -6.64
CA PRO A 126 -1.12 -10.54 -7.37
C PRO A 126 -0.26 -11.48 -6.53
N ASN A 127 0.57 -10.94 -5.65
CA ASN A 127 1.54 -11.71 -4.87
C ASN A 127 1.55 -11.28 -3.41
N ILE A 128 1.64 -12.25 -2.52
CA ILE A 128 1.78 -12.04 -1.07
C ILE A 128 3.02 -12.75 -0.58
N MET A 129 3.75 -12.11 0.32
CA MET A 129 4.77 -12.73 1.14
C MET A 129 4.50 -12.44 2.61
N VAL A 130 5.13 -13.18 3.50
CA VAL A 130 4.86 -13.13 4.94
C VAL A 130 6.10 -12.72 5.72
N PHE A 131 5.89 -11.90 6.74
CA PHE A 131 6.88 -11.65 7.77
C PHE A 131 6.32 -12.09 9.13
N ILE A 132 6.92 -13.13 9.73
CA ILE A 132 6.61 -13.55 11.10
C ILE A 132 7.44 -12.70 12.04
N ASN A 133 6.76 -11.75 12.70
CA ASN A 133 7.36 -10.74 13.56
C ASN A 133 7.39 -11.19 15.02
N LYS A 134 8.16 -10.49 15.86
CA LYS A 134 8.33 -10.74 17.30
C LYS A 134 8.97 -12.11 17.63
N GLU A 135 9.80 -12.62 16.74
CA GLU A 135 10.55 -13.86 16.96
C GLU A 135 11.43 -13.78 18.21
N ASP A 136 11.94 -12.59 18.55
CA ASP A 136 12.71 -12.30 19.76
C ASP A 136 11.99 -12.63 21.07
N MET A 137 10.66 -12.63 21.04
CA MET A 137 9.81 -12.98 22.19
C MET A 137 9.57 -14.49 22.34
N MET A 138 9.93 -15.28 21.31
CA MET A 138 9.71 -16.72 21.24
C MET A 138 10.99 -17.52 21.54
N ALA A 139 11.95 -16.94 22.26
CA ALA A 139 13.26 -17.50 22.50
C ALA A 139 13.21 -18.98 22.97
N GLY A 140 13.59 -19.90 22.06
CA GLY A 140 13.67 -21.34 22.31
C GLY A 140 12.39 -22.13 21.95
N ASP A 141 11.34 -21.50 21.41
CA ASP A 141 10.12 -22.18 20.98
C ASP A 141 9.95 -22.15 19.45
N GLU A 142 10.92 -22.74 18.75
CA GLU A 142 10.91 -22.81 17.29
C GLU A 142 9.71 -23.63 16.76
N GLU A 143 9.26 -24.67 17.52
CA GLU A 143 8.11 -25.47 17.13
C GLU A 143 6.82 -24.64 17.04
N MET A 144 6.65 -23.69 17.94
CA MET A 144 5.49 -22.78 17.88
C MET A 144 5.57 -21.84 16.66
N ILE A 145 6.76 -21.35 16.31
CA ILE A 145 6.94 -20.51 15.12
C ILE A 145 6.65 -21.32 13.85
N ASP A 146 7.08 -22.59 13.80
CA ASP A 146 6.78 -23.51 12.69
C ASP A 146 5.27 -23.72 12.54
N LEU A 147 4.53 -23.89 13.63
CA LEU A 147 3.08 -24.00 13.61
C LEU A 147 2.40 -22.72 13.07
N VAL A 148 2.87 -21.55 13.49
CA VAL A 148 2.37 -20.26 12.97
C VAL A 148 2.64 -20.15 11.47
N GLU A 149 3.80 -20.56 11.01
CA GLU A 149 4.13 -20.57 9.58
C GLU A 149 3.24 -21.54 8.80
N GLU A 150 3.03 -22.75 9.30
CA GLU A 150 2.15 -23.73 8.65
C GLU A 150 0.71 -23.20 8.55
N GLU A 151 0.19 -22.64 9.63
CA GLU A 151 -1.16 -22.08 9.66
C GLU A 151 -1.33 -20.94 8.63
N ILE A 152 -0.37 -20.01 8.55
CA ILE A 152 -0.48 -18.90 7.59
C ILE A 152 -0.38 -19.40 6.14
N ARG A 153 0.47 -20.39 5.85
CA ARG A 153 0.57 -21.03 4.53
C ARG A 153 -0.75 -21.71 4.14
N GLU A 154 -1.41 -22.37 5.08
CA GLU A 154 -2.73 -22.98 4.86
C GLU A 154 -3.79 -21.94 4.54
N ILE A 155 -3.80 -20.80 5.26
CA ILE A 155 -4.74 -19.69 5.01
C ILE A 155 -4.51 -19.10 3.60
N LEU A 156 -3.26 -18.85 3.22
CA LEU A 156 -2.91 -18.33 1.90
C LEU A 156 -3.38 -19.28 0.79
N GLY A 157 -3.11 -20.57 0.92
CA GLY A 157 -3.55 -21.59 -0.03
C GLY A 157 -5.06 -21.67 -0.17
N LYS A 158 -5.82 -21.58 0.93
CA LYS A 158 -7.30 -21.54 0.92
C LYS A 158 -7.86 -20.34 0.18
N GLN A 159 -7.15 -19.21 0.20
CA GLN A 159 -7.53 -18.00 -0.52
C GLN A 159 -6.97 -17.94 -1.95
N GLY A 160 -6.27 -18.98 -2.40
CA GLY A 160 -5.74 -19.11 -3.76
C GLY A 160 -4.47 -18.30 -4.01
N PHE A 161 -3.73 -17.95 -2.96
CA PHE A 161 -2.37 -17.46 -3.07
C PHE A 161 -1.36 -18.62 -3.07
N ASP A 162 -0.14 -18.30 -3.48
CA ASP A 162 0.95 -19.26 -3.42
C ASP A 162 1.30 -19.56 -1.95
N LYS A 163 1.05 -20.80 -1.53
CA LYS A 163 1.40 -21.27 -0.18
C LYS A 163 2.91 -21.41 0.05
N ASP A 164 3.68 -21.51 -1.05
CA ASP A 164 5.14 -21.65 -1.03
C ASP A 164 5.85 -20.30 -1.17
N CYS A 165 5.09 -19.19 -0.99
CA CYS A 165 5.63 -17.84 -0.97
C CYS A 165 6.71 -17.67 0.11
N PRO A 166 7.64 -16.68 -0.04
CA PRO A 166 8.63 -16.39 0.98
C PRO A 166 7.98 -16.05 2.32
N VAL A 167 8.43 -16.72 3.37
CA VAL A 167 8.11 -16.43 4.76
C VAL A 167 9.44 -16.12 5.46
N ILE A 168 9.59 -14.90 5.93
CA ILE A 168 10.77 -14.46 6.67
C ILE A 168 10.40 -14.31 8.13
N ARG A 169 11.21 -14.86 9.02
CA ARG A 169 11.08 -14.77 10.47
C ARG A 169 12.02 -13.71 11.00
N GLY A 170 11.59 -12.91 11.98
CA GLY A 170 12.44 -11.90 12.57
C GLY A 170 11.74 -11.04 13.61
N SER A 171 12.41 -9.95 13.99
CA SER A 171 11.88 -8.94 14.89
C SER A 171 12.06 -7.55 14.31
N GLY A 172 10.95 -6.88 14.01
CA GLY A 172 10.97 -5.49 13.57
C GLY A 172 11.55 -4.56 14.63
N LEU A 173 11.26 -4.81 15.91
CA LEU A 173 11.81 -4.00 17.01
C LEU A 173 13.32 -4.16 17.11
N LYS A 174 13.83 -5.39 17.13
CA LYS A 174 15.26 -5.66 17.20
C LYS A 174 16.01 -5.18 15.96
N GLY A 175 15.40 -5.32 14.78
CA GLY A 175 15.93 -4.75 13.54
C GLY A 175 16.03 -3.22 13.59
N LEU A 176 15.06 -2.54 14.21
CA LEU A 176 15.08 -1.08 14.41
C LEU A 176 16.13 -0.65 15.46
N GLU A 177 16.38 -1.46 16.49
CA GLU A 177 17.39 -1.22 17.52
C GLU A 177 18.83 -1.55 17.06
N SER A 178 19.00 -2.24 15.95
CA SER A 178 20.31 -2.64 15.42
C SER A 178 21.16 -1.44 15.07
N THR A 179 22.44 -1.50 15.41
CA THR A 179 23.42 -0.43 15.11
C THR A 179 24.40 -0.79 14.00
N SER A 180 24.35 -2.03 13.53
CA SER A 180 25.20 -2.55 12.47
C SER A 180 24.41 -3.40 11.50
N ILE A 181 24.82 -3.38 10.22
CA ILE A 181 24.29 -4.27 9.20
C ILE A 181 24.58 -5.75 9.47
N GLU A 182 25.63 -6.04 10.24
CA GLU A 182 26.03 -7.41 10.61
C GLU A 182 25.15 -8.01 11.72
N ASP A 183 24.33 -7.19 12.35
CA ASP A 183 23.37 -7.66 13.36
C ASP A 183 22.40 -8.67 12.73
N PRO A 184 22.20 -9.85 13.32
CA PRO A 184 21.30 -10.88 12.78
C PRO A 184 19.88 -10.36 12.53
N TRP A 185 19.35 -9.47 13.36
CA TRP A 185 18.03 -8.91 13.19
C TRP A 185 17.95 -7.94 12.01
N ALA A 186 18.98 -7.10 11.81
CA ALA A 186 19.09 -6.26 10.63
C ALA A 186 19.18 -7.09 9.35
N GLN A 187 19.93 -8.21 9.39
CA GLN A 187 20.04 -9.15 8.27
C GLN A 187 18.68 -9.77 7.90
N LYS A 188 17.83 -10.11 8.87
CA LYS A 188 16.47 -10.61 8.63
C LYS A 188 15.57 -9.58 7.93
N ILE A 189 15.70 -8.30 8.29
CA ILE A 189 14.98 -7.22 7.59
C ILE A 189 15.50 -7.04 6.16
N LEU A 190 16.81 -7.16 5.94
CA LEU A 190 17.38 -7.10 4.59
C LEU A 190 17.01 -8.33 3.76
N GLU A 191 16.91 -9.53 4.38
CA GLU A 191 16.38 -10.73 3.73
C GLU A 191 14.96 -10.50 3.20
N LEU A 192 14.09 -9.85 3.99
CA LEU A 192 12.74 -9.47 3.56
C LEU A 192 12.77 -8.57 2.32
N THR A 193 13.63 -7.54 2.31
CA THR A 193 13.73 -6.63 1.16
C THR A 193 14.30 -7.31 -0.09
N ASN A 194 15.25 -8.22 0.08
CA ASN A 194 15.79 -9.02 -1.01
C ASN A 194 14.75 -10.01 -1.58
N ALA A 195 13.92 -10.58 -0.69
CA ALA A 195 12.84 -11.44 -1.11
C ALA A 195 11.77 -10.66 -1.92
N LEU A 196 11.49 -9.39 -1.58
CA LEU A 196 10.64 -8.52 -2.41
C LEU A 196 11.20 -8.38 -3.83
N ASP A 197 12.51 -8.15 -3.96
CA ASP A 197 13.17 -7.98 -5.26
C ASP A 197 13.08 -9.23 -6.15
N THR A 198 13.12 -10.40 -5.55
CA THR A 198 13.19 -11.68 -6.28
C THR A 198 11.82 -12.31 -6.50
N TYR A 199 10.92 -12.21 -5.54
CA TYR A 199 9.62 -12.89 -5.59
C TYR A 199 8.51 -12.05 -6.23
N ILE A 200 8.46 -10.73 -5.97
CA ILE A 200 7.45 -9.89 -6.60
C ILE A 200 7.90 -9.58 -8.03
N PRO A 201 7.14 -9.98 -9.08
CA PRO A 201 7.53 -9.69 -10.45
C PRO A 201 7.54 -8.18 -10.73
N MET A 202 8.33 -7.76 -11.70
CA MET A 202 8.28 -6.37 -12.17
C MET A 202 6.92 -6.13 -12.83
N PRO A 203 6.14 -5.15 -12.33
CA PRO A 203 4.82 -4.91 -12.88
C PRO A 203 4.89 -4.37 -14.31
N GLU A 204 4.08 -4.92 -15.19
CA GLU A 204 3.84 -4.32 -16.51
C GLU A 204 2.99 -3.06 -16.35
N ARG A 205 3.42 -1.98 -17.00
CA ARG A 205 2.75 -0.67 -16.93
C ARG A 205 2.13 -0.32 -18.29
N ASP A 206 0.84 -0.05 -18.29
CA ASP A 206 0.06 0.36 -19.46
C ASP A 206 0.37 1.82 -19.85
N LEU A 207 1.56 2.08 -20.37
CA LEU A 207 1.99 3.44 -20.73
C LEU A 207 1.32 3.98 -22.00
N ASP A 208 0.94 3.11 -22.92
CA ASP A 208 0.37 3.47 -24.23
C ASP A 208 -1.15 3.72 -24.17
N LYS A 209 -1.81 3.36 -23.06
CA LYS A 209 -3.24 3.61 -22.86
C LYS A 209 -3.50 5.08 -22.50
N PRO A 210 -4.73 5.60 -22.73
CA PRO A 210 -5.10 6.93 -22.28
C PRO A 210 -4.92 7.07 -20.78
N PHE A 211 -4.37 8.22 -20.34
CA PHE A 211 -4.17 8.54 -18.92
C PHE A 211 -5.43 8.35 -18.08
N LEU A 212 -5.24 7.75 -16.92
CA LEU A 212 -6.29 7.55 -15.92
C LEU A 212 -5.69 7.45 -14.51
N MET A 213 -6.24 8.24 -13.58
CA MET A 213 -5.87 8.24 -12.17
C MET A 213 -7.12 8.40 -11.30
N PRO A 214 -7.50 7.40 -10.48
CA PRO A 214 -8.53 7.57 -9.45
C PRO A 214 -8.07 8.59 -8.40
N ILE A 215 -8.98 9.43 -7.94
CA ILE A 215 -8.73 10.44 -6.92
C ILE A 215 -8.91 9.79 -5.55
N GLU A 216 -7.80 9.66 -4.81
CA GLU A 216 -7.76 9.07 -3.47
C GLU A 216 -7.92 10.13 -2.38
N ASP A 217 -7.29 11.29 -2.57
CA ASP A 217 -7.41 12.39 -1.63
C ASP A 217 -7.33 13.75 -2.32
N ILE A 218 -7.81 14.79 -1.63
CA ILE A 218 -7.93 16.14 -2.18
C ILE A 218 -7.43 17.15 -1.16
N PHE A 219 -6.41 17.91 -1.54
CA PHE A 219 -5.80 18.93 -0.70
C PHE A 219 -5.95 20.32 -1.34
N SER A 220 -6.09 21.34 -0.51
CA SER A 220 -5.97 22.72 -0.93
C SER A 220 -4.64 23.27 -0.44
N ILE A 221 -3.80 23.76 -1.34
CA ILE A 221 -2.53 24.39 -1.00
C ILE A 221 -2.69 25.88 -1.21
N GLU A 222 -2.52 26.64 -0.14
CA GLU A 222 -2.63 28.11 -0.17
C GLU A 222 -1.64 28.70 -1.19
N GLY A 223 -2.14 29.56 -2.09
CA GLY A 223 -1.36 30.18 -3.15
C GLY A 223 -1.00 29.29 -4.35
N ARG A 224 -1.29 27.97 -4.30
CA ARG A 224 -1.00 27.02 -5.39
C ARG A 224 -2.24 26.43 -6.06
N GLY A 225 -3.32 26.21 -5.30
CA GLY A 225 -4.57 25.66 -5.80
C GLY A 225 -4.89 24.28 -5.22
N THR A 226 -5.70 23.51 -5.93
CA THR A 226 -6.14 22.18 -5.50
C THR A 226 -5.22 21.11 -6.04
N VAL A 227 -4.79 20.22 -5.17
CA VAL A 227 -4.01 19.02 -5.47
C VAL A 227 -4.89 17.80 -5.27
N VAL A 228 -4.94 16.93 -6.25
CA VAL A 228 -5.51 15.60 -6.13
C VAL A 228 -4.39 14.57 -6.08
N THR A 229 -4.51 13.60 -5.19
CA THR A 229 -3.55 12.50 -5.09
C THR A 229 -4.17 11.20 -5.52
N GLY A 230 -3.35 10.31 -6.03
CA GLY A 230 -3.73 8.97 -6.42
C GLY A 230 -2.62 8.28 -7.17
N ARG A 231 -2.81 6.98 -7.41
CA ARG A 231 -1.94 6.24 -8.30
C ARG A 231 -2.41 6.40 -9.74
N ILE A 232 -1.49 6.68 -10.62
CA ILE A 232 -1.76 6.65 -12.06
C ILE A 232 -1.88 5.17 -12.48
N GLU A 233 -3.08 4.75 -12.87
CA GLU A 233 -3.33 3.37 -13.25
C GLU A 233 -2.79 3.05 -14.65
N ARG A 234 -2.95 3.99 -15.58
CA ARG A 234 -2.51 3.82 -16.96
C ARG A 234 -2.19 5.14 -17.63
N GLY A 235 -1.39 5.06 -18.70
CA GLY A 235 -1.01 6.18 -19.53
C GLY A 235 0.03 7.09 -18.91
N ILE A 236 0.19 8.23 -19.53
CA ILE A 236 1.13 9.30 -19.15
C ILE A 236 0.35 10.60 -19.13
N VAL A 237 0.66 11.47 -18.17
CA VAL A 237 0.15 12.84 -18.10
C VAL A 237 1.32 13.81 -17.94
N LYS A 238 1.25 14.97 -18.60
CA LYS A 238 2.29 16.00 -18.58
C LYS A 238 1.79 17.29 -17.97
N VAL A 239 2.70 18.05 -17.40
CA VAL A 239 2.41 19.42 -16.98
C VAL A 239 2.00 20.23 -18.20
N GLY A 240 0.91 21.01 -18.08
CA GLY A 240 0.30 21.77 -19.16
C GLY A 240 -0.79 21.02 -19.94
N GLU A 241 -0.96 19.71 -19.71
CA GLU A 241 -1.97 18.90 -20.40
C GLU A 241 -3.37 19.19 -19.86
N GLU A 242 -4.36 19.20 -20.76
CA GLU A 242 -5.77 19.25 -20.39
C GLU A 242 -6.29 17.87 -20.07
N VAL A 243 -6.99 17.77 -18.96
CA VAL A 243 -7.61 16.53 -18.44
C VAL A 243 -9.06 16.80 -18.04
N GLU A 244 -9.81 15.74 -17.81
CA GLU A 244 -11.17 15.85 -17.27
C GLU A 244 -11.31 15.06 -15.97
N ILE A 245 -12.19 15.55 -15.11
CA ILE A 245 -12.59 14.92 -13.86
C ILE A 245 -13.97 14.31 -14.10
N VAL A 246 -14.07 13.00 -13.95
CA VAL A 246 -15.24 12.22 -14.32
C VAL A 246 -15.78 11.43 -13.13
N GLY A 247 -17.10 11.27 -13.07
CA GLY A 247 -17.79 10.44 -12.08
C GLY A 247 -18.35 11.23 -10.91
N ILE A 248 -19.35 10.68 -10.25
CA ILE A 248 -20.07 11.21 -9.06
C ILE A 248 -20.76 12.55 -9.29
N LYS A 249 -20.06 13.54 -9.85
CA LYS A 249 -20.54 14.88 -10.20
C LYS A 249 -20.45 15.10 -11.71
N ASP A 250 -20.92 16.26 -12.17
CA ASP A 250 -20.80 16.65 -13.57
C ASP A 250 -19.32 16.67 -13.99
N THR A 251 -19.06 16.17 -15.20
CA THR A 251 -17.72 16.14 -15.77
C THR A 251 -17.19 17.55 -15.98
N MET A 252 -16.00 17.82 -15.48
CA MET A 252 -15.34 19.11 -15.64
C MET A 252 -13.95 18.96 -16.25
N LYS A 253 -13.55 19.96 -17.04
CA LYS A 253 -12.22 20.01 -17.65
C LYS A 253 -11.31 20.93 -16.83
N THR A 254 -10.05 20.57 -16.77
CA THR A 254 -9.01 21.35 -16.09
C THR A 254 -7.65 21.15 -16.75
N THR A 255 -6.67 21.93 -16.34
CA THR A 255 -5.28 21.83 -16.81
C THR A 255 -4.39 21.39 -15.66
N VAL A 256 -3.49 20.46 -15.90
CA VAL A 256 -2.44 20.05 -14.98
C VAL A 256 -1.39 21.15 -14.91
N THR A 257 -1.20 21.77 -13.75
CA THR A 257 -0.22 22.85 -13.55
C THR A 257 1.05 22.40 -12.84
N GLY A 258 1.03 21.20 -12.26
CA GLY A 258 2.20 20.59 -11.62
C GLY A 258 1.94 19.14 -11.30
N ILE A 259 3.01 18.36 -11.25
CA ILE A 259 3.00 16.96 -10.84
C ILE A 259 4.09 16.80 -9.80
N GLU A 260 3.75 16.21 -8.66
CA GLU A 260 4.68 16.00 -7.56
C GLU A 260 4.58 14.55 -7.08
N MET A 261 5.71 13.94 -6.82
CA MET A 261 5.83 12.61 -6.23
C MET A 261 6.93 12.64 -5.17
N PHE A 262 6.61 12.26 -3.93
CA PHE A 262 7.55 12.26 -2.80
C PHE A 262 8.33 13.57 -2.63
N ASN A 263 7.63 14.71 -2.69
CA ASN A 263 8.20 16.07 -2.61
C ASN A 263 9.18 16.42 -3.76
N LYS A 264 9.15 15.68 -4.87
CA LYS A 264 9.91 15.99 -6.09
C LYS A 264 8.95 16.42 -7.19
N GLN A 265 9.21 17.58 -7.79
CA GLN A 265 8.46 18.02 -8.96
C GLN A 265 8.88 17.25 -10.20
N LEU A 266 7.89 16.84 -10.99
CA LEU A 266 8.06 16.07 -12.20
C LEU A 266 7.44 16.83 -13.39
N ASP A 267 8.03 16.67 -14.58
CA ASP A 267 7.47 17.19 -15.83
C ASP A 267 6.32 16.33 -16.36
N GLN A 268 6.31 15.05 -15.98
CA GLN A 268 5.27 14.09 -16.31
C GLN A 268 5.09 13.02 -15.23
N GLY A 269 3.87 12.49 -15.12
CA GLY A 269 3.52 11.30 -14.36
C GLY A 269 3.13 10.16 -15.30
N GLN A 270 3.34 8.91 -14.88
CA GLN A 270 3.05 7.73 -15.70
C GLN A 270 2.46 6.60 -14.86
N ALA A 271 1.88 5.60 -15.53
CA ALA A 271 1.31 4.43 -14.89
C ALA A 271 2.25 3.83 -13.83
N GLY A 272 1.70 3.58 -12.65
CA GLY A 272 2.43 3.08 -11.47
C GLY A 272 2.91 4.16 -10.50
N ASP A 273 2.88 5.45 -10.88
CA ASP A 273 3.28 6.54 -9.99
C ASP A 273 2.17 6.89 -8.99
N ASN A 274 2.54 7.03 -7.72
CA ASN A 274 1.70 7.69 -6.72
C ASN A 274 2.00 9.19 -6.77
N ALA A 275 1.12 9.95 -7.39
CA ALA A 275 1.37 11.34 -7.71
C ALA A 275 0.34 12.30 -7.10
N GLY A 276 0.80 13.46 -6.70
CA GLY A 276 -0.02 14.64 -6.45
C GLY A 276 -0.08 15.49 -7.72
N ILE A 277 -1.27 15.71 -8.26
CA ILE A 277 -1.49 16.50 -9.48
C ILE A 277 -2.17 17.80 -9.11
N LEU A 278 -1.52 18.90 -9.44
CA LEU A 278 -2.00 20.26 -9.24
C LEU A 278 -2.93 20.65 -10.38
N LEU A 279 -4.14 21.11 -10.06
CA LEU A 279 -5.19 21.43 -11.02
C LEU A 279 -5.50 22.92 -11.06
N ARG A 280 -5.71 23.46 -12.26
CA ARG A 280 -6.04 24.89 -12.46
C ARG A 280 -7.54 25.13 -12.31
N GLY A 281 -7.89 26.16 -11.49
CA GLY A 281 -9.24 26.69 -11.44
C GLY A 281 -10.30 25.76 -10.84
N VAL A 282 -9.89 24.68 -10.18
CA VAL A 282 -10.76 23.73 -9.50
C VAL A 282 -10.65 23.96 -7.99
N LYS A 283 -11.77 24.05 -7.30
CA LYS A 283 -11.82 24.15 -5.84
C LYS A 283 -11.97 22.76 -5.21
N LYS A 284 -11.53 22.64 -3.96
CA LYS A 284 -11.64 21.36 -3.21
C LYS A 284 -13.10 20.90 -3.12
N GLU A 285 -14.05 21.84 -2.96
CA GLU A 285 -15.48 21.58 -2.83
C GLU A 285 -16.12 21.02 -4.13
N ASP A 286 -15.49 21.28 -5.27
CA ASP A 286 -15.96 20.80 -6.57
C ASP A 286 -15.63 19.32 -6.76
N LEU A 287 -14.68 18.81 -5.99
CA LEU A 287 -14.16 17.46 -6.11
C LEU A 287 -14.72 16.52 -5.04
N THR A 288 -14.68 15.23 -5.35
CA THR A 288 -15.08 14.17 -4.43
C THR A 288 -14.13 12.98 -4.60
N ARG A 289 -13.66 12.40 -3.49
CA ARG A 289 -12.89 11.16 -3.51
C ARG A 289 -13.66 10.07 -4.27
N GLY A 290 -12.97 9.32 -5.12
CA GLY A 290 -13.55 8.31 -5.98
C GLY A 290 -13.92 8.80 -7.39
N GLN A 291 -13.85 10.12 -7.67
CA GLN A 291 -13.81 10.61 -9.04
C GLN A 291 -12.51 10.18 -9.73
N VAL A 292 -12.47 10.27 -11.04
CA VAL A 292 -11.33 9.87 -11.84
C VAL A 292 -10.80 11.06 -12.63
N LEU A 293 -9.50 11.30 -12.57
CA LEU A 293 -8.81 12.22 -13.46
C LEU A 293 -8.38 11.44 -14.71
N ALA A 294 -8.77 11.89 -15.89
CA ALA A 294 -8.58 11.12 -17.11
C ALA A 294 -8.26 12.02 -18.32
N LYS A 295 -7.72 11.40 -19.37
CA LYS A 295 -7.59 12.06 -20.67
C LYS A 295 -8.98 12.38 -21.22
N ILE A 296 -9.16 13.58 -21.78
CA ILE A 296 -10.43 14.07 -22.26
C ILE A 296 -11.08 13.05 -23.23
N GLY A 297 -12.34 12.70 -22.92
CA GLY A 297 -13.18 11.79 -23.73
C GLY A 297 -12.80 10.31 -23.64
N SER A 298 -11.84 9.92 -22.78
CA SER A 298 -11.38 8.53 -22.66
C SER A 298 -12.21 7.67 -21.72
N VAL A 299 -13.00 8.29 -20.83
CA VAL A 299 -13.82 7.61 -19.82
C VAL A 299 -15.21 8.23 -19.78
N LYS A 300 -16.23 7.40 -19.53
CA LYS A 300 -17.61 7.85 -19.32
C LYS A 300 -18.16 7.20 -18.05
N PRO A 301 -18.91 7.93 -17.22
CA PRO A 301 -19.61 7.33 -16.08
C PRO A 301 -20.76 6.45 -16.56
N HIS A 302 -20.99 5.36 -15.85
CA HIS A 302 -22.08 4.42 -16.13
C HIS A 302 -23.06 4.39 -14.95
N THR A 303 -24.37 4.44 -15.25
CA THR A 303 -25.45 4.33 -14.26
C THR A 303 -26.01 2.92 -14.15
N LYS A 304 -25.75 2.08 -15.15
CA LYS A 304 -26.14 0.67 -15.17
C LYS A 304 -24.89 -0.19 -15.28
N PHE A 305 -24.80 -1.18 -14.42
CA PHE A 305 -23.68 -2.12 -14.40
C PHE A 305 -24.17 -3.47 -13.89
N GLU A 306 -23.43 -4.50 -14.21
CA GLU A 306 -23.53 -5.84 -13.62
C GLU A 306 -22.32 -6.02 -12.72
N GLY A 307 -22.51 -6.62 -11.56
CA GLY A 307 -21.46 -6.87 -10.59
C GLY A 307 -21.57 -8.26 -9.98
N GLU A 308 -20.44 -8.89 -9.77
CA GLU A 308 -20.32 -10.10 -8.97
C GLU A 308 -20.21 -9.72 -7.50
N VAL A 309 -21.04 -10.35 -6.66
CA VAL A 309 -21.05 -10.08 -5.22
C VAL A 309 -20.59 -11.31 -4.47
N TYR A 310 -19.45 -11.19 -3.80
CA TYR A 310 -19.00 -12.18 -2.84
C TYR A 310 -19.49 -11.84 -1.43
N VAL A 311 -20.30 -12.73 -0.86
CA VAL A 311 -20.83 -12.58 0.50
C VAL A 311 -19.96 -13.40 1.44
N LEU A 312 -19.30 -12.73 2.38
CA LEU A 312 -18.48 -13.38 3.40
C LEU A 312 -19.28 -14.40 4.20
N LYS A 313 -18.78 -15.62 4.34
CA LYS A 313 -19.33 -16.64 5.22
C LYS A 313 -19.09 -16.25 6.69
N LYS A 314 -19.87 -16.87 7.59
CA LYS A 314 -19.71 -16.65 9.05
C LYS A 314 -18.30 -16.93 9.54
N GLU A 315 -17.67 -17.97 9.00
CA GLU A 315 -16.31 -18.42 9.33
C GLU A 315 -15.23 -17.46 8.80
N GLU A 316 -15.58 -16.62 7.82
CA GLU A 316 -14.74 -15.59 7.22
C GLU A 316 -14.93 -14.21 7.88
N GLY A 317 -15.63 -14.11 9.01
CA GLY A 317 -15.96 -12.85 9.67
C GLY A 317 -17.23 -12.18 9.13
N GLY A 318 -17.99 -12.86 8.26
CA GLY A 318 -19.23 -12.35 7.68
C GLY A 318 -20.34 -12.17 8.73
N ARG A 319 -21.33 -11.32 8.37
CA ARG A 319 -22.47 -11.04 9.24
C ARG A 319 -23.34 -12.28 9.48
N HIS A 320 -23.96 -12.33 10.66
CA HIS A 320 -24.83 -13.43 11.10
C HIS A 320 -26.31 -13.21 10.76
N THR A 321 -26.66 -12.04 10.25
CA THR A 321 -28.05 -11.66 9.94
C THR A 321 -28.27 -11.67 8.42
N PRO A 322 -29.47 -12.07 7.93
CA PRO A 322 -29.75 -12.03 6.51
C PRO A 322 -29.68 -10.61 5.96
N PHE A 323 -29.36 -10.49 4.65
CA PHE A 323 -29.51 -9.24 3.93
C PHE A 323 -30.99 -9.01 3.67
N ILE A 324 -31.47 -7.82 3.96
CA ILE A 324 -32.85 -7.39 3.70
C ILE A 324 -32.79 -6.29 2.65
N ASN A 325 -33.73 -6.30 1.73
CA ASN A 325 -33.92 -5.18 0.80
C ASN A 325 -34.25 -3.92 1.63
N GLY A 326 -33.41 -2.89 1.50
CA GLY A 326 -33.57 -1.62 2.21
C GLY A 326 -33.30 -0.45 1.29
#